data_6d8d9290fbdaa2d66cb3e7b20f6f9318
#
_entry.id   6d8d9290fbdaa2d66cb3e7b20f6f9318
#
_cell.length_a   1.000
_cell.length_b   1.000
_cell.length_c   1.000
_cell.angle_alpha   90.00
_cell.angle_beta   90.00
_cell.angle_gamma   90.00
#
_symmetry.space_group_name_H-M   'P 1'
#
loop_
_entity.id
_entity.type
_entity.pdbx_description
1 polymer ?
#
loop_
_entity_poly.entity_id
_entity_poly.type
_entity_poly.pdbx_seq_one_letter_code
_entity_poly.pdbx_strand_id
1 'polypeptide(L)'
;MYKYYNPHPKGTTTEVGDCVKRSIVAATGMDYMEVQRKLNAYKKITGAESFNSNRNPHRYVEDVLKAKRIEVFPKTTVEEFCEQHPRSRYILDMDEHWSACIDGCIYDTWDCGNKKVNFAHEITTEPYAPPDISKQVFKYCCTSKRISNTETRIRIYDGNGAFVERKIPTELTKGYVLCLQHSNYSYIDLDGGKENEG
;
A
#
# COMPACT_ATOMS: atom_id res chain seq x y z
N MET A 1 -0.16 -8.81 -9.91
CA MET A 1 -0.48 -9.48 -8.59
C MET A 1 -0.47 -8.43 -7.50
N TYR A 2 -1.43 -8.46 -6.56
CA TYR A 2 -1.55 -7.52 -5.43
C TYR A 2 -1.35 -8.23 -4.08
N LYS A 3 -0.68 -7.55 -3.14
CA LYS A 3 -0.53 -7.96 -1.74
C LYS A 3 -0.87 -6.78 -0.85
N TYR A 4 -1.86 -6.96 0.03
CA TYR A 4 -2.14 -5.96 1.05
C TYR A 4 -0.93 -5.75 1.94
N TYR A 5 -0.51 -4.49 2.08
CA TYR A 5 0.59 -4.08 2.94
C TYR A 5 0.33 -2.72 3.57
N ASN A 6 0.31 -2.66 4.89
CA ASN A 6 0.20 -1.42 5.65
C ASN A 6 1.29 -1.38 6.74
N PRO A 7 2.40 -0.67 6.52
CA PRO A 7 3.47 -0.54 7.50
C PRO A 7 3.18 0.46 8.62
N HIS A 8 2.01 1.14 8.61
CA HIS A 8 1.68 2.12 9.63
C HIS A 8 1.59 1.46 11.02
N PRO A 9 2.28 2.00 12.07
CA PRO A 9 2.41 1.34 13.38
C PRO A 9 1.08 1.04 14.07
N LYS A 10 0.04 1.83 13.79
CA LYS A 10 -1.31 1.61 14.32
C LYS A 10 -2.13 0.61 13.51
N GLY A 11 -1.62 0.12 12.38
CA GLY A 11 -2.36 -0.78 11.49
C GLY A 11 -3.65 -0.19 10.91
N THR A 12 -3.83 1.13 10.98
CA THR A 12 -5.02 1.83 10.48
C THR A 12 -4.73 2.48 9.15
N THR A 13 -5.75 2.59 8.29
CA THR A 13 -5.68 3.31 7.02
C THR A 13 -6.13 4.77 7.14
N THR A 14 -6.34 5.26 8.37
CA THR A 14 -6.98 6.55 8.64
C THR A 14 -6.07 7.76 8.52
N GLU A 15 -4.76 7.61 8.40
CA GLU A 15 -3.89 8.74 8.08
C GLU A 15 -3.94 9.03 6.59
N VAL A 16 -4.69 10.05 6.23
CA VAL A 16 -4.74 10.58 4.86
C VAL A 16 -3.36 11.12 4.49
N GLY A 17 -2.85 10.71 3.31
CA GLY A 17 -1.62 11.29 2.74
C GLY A 17 -0.31 10.64 3.17
N ASP A 18 -0.31 9.40 3.69
CA ASP A 18 0.93 8.68 4.03
C ASP A 18 1.41 7.69 2.96
N CYS A 19 0.79 7.67 1.78
CA CYS A 19 1.12 6.76 0.67
C CYS A 19 2.61 6.84 0.27
N VAL A 20 3.19 8.04 0.25
CA VAL A 20 4.64 8.23 0.01
C VAL A 20 5.47 7.50 1.06
N LYS A 21 5.13 7.61 2.34
CA LYS A 21 5.85 6.92 3.42
C LYS A 21 5.74 5.40 3.26
N ARG A 22 4.52 4.89 3.04
CA ARG A 22 4.26 3.46 2.87
C ARG A 22 5.01 2.86 1.70
N SER A 23 4.99 3.54 0.55
CA SER A 23 5.72 3.08 -0.65
C SER A 23 7.23 3.02 -0.42
N ILE A 24 7.80 4.02 0.26
CA ILE A 24 9.22 4.02 0.63
C ILE A 24 9.53 2.86 1.59
N VAL A 25 8.73 2.68 2.64
CA VAL A 25 8.91 1.56 3.59
C VAL A 25 8.85 0.22 2.87
N ALA A 26 7.86 0.02 2.00
CA ALA A 26 7.73 -1.21 1.23
C ALA A 26 8.94 -1.47 0.34
N ALA A 27 9.38 -0.47 -0.41
CA ALA A 27 10.46 -0.62 -1.39
C ALA A 27 11.86 -0.66 -0.74
N THR A 28 12.06 -0.11 0.47
CA THR A 28 13.38 -0.02 1.11
C THR A 28 13.55 -0.97 2.30
N GLY A 29 12.46 -1.48 2.88
CA GLY A 29 12.49 -2.26 4.12
C GLY A 29 12.82 -1.43 5.38
N MET A 30 12.91 -0.10 5.27
CA MET A 30 13.15 0.77 6.43
C MET A 30 11.94 0.78 7.37
N ASP A 31 12.21 1.05 8.65
CA ASP A 31 11.15 1.27 9.64
C ASP A 31 10.29 2.50 9.29
N TYR A 32 8.97 2.41 9.50
CA TYR A 32 8.03 3.48 9.18
C TYR A 32 8.34 4.80 9.90
N MET A 33 8.67 4.74 11.19
CA MET A 33 8.99 5.93 11.98
C MET A 33 10.34 6.52 11.59
N GLU A 34 11.27 5.68 11.14
CA GLU A 34 12.54 6.14 10.59
C GLU A 34 12.33 6.90 9.28
N VAL A 35 11.53 6.36 8.34
CA VAL A 35 11.15 7.04 7.10
C VAL A 35 10.49 8.37 7.42
N GLN A 36 9.53 8.41 8.33
CA GLN A 36 8.86 9.64 8.75
C GLN A 36 9.85 10.69 9.28
N ARG A 37 10.81 10.30 10.13
CA ARG A 37 11.83 11.23 10.64
C ARG A 37 12.70 11.78 9.51
N LYS A 38 13.15 10.92 8.60
CA LYS A 38 13.99 11.33 7.46
C LYS A 38 13.25 12.28 6.52
N LEU A 39 11.99 12.01 6.21
CA LEU A 39 11.15 12.90 5.40
C LEU A 39 10.93 14.26 6.06
N ASN A 40 10.65 14.28 7.37
CA ASN A 40 10.49 15.52 8.13
C ASN A 40 11.79 16.33 8.19
N ALA A 41 12.94 15.69 8.33
CA ALA A 41 14.24 16.34 8.29
C ALA A 41 14.53 16.95 6.90
N TYR A 42 14.27 16.19 5.84
CA TYR A 42 14.43 16.67 4.46
C TYR A 42 13.52 17.86 4.15
N LYS A 43 12.26 17.81 4.60
CA LYS A 43 11.31 18.92 4.49
C LYS A 43 11.88 20.20 5.14
N LYS A 44 12.44 20.11 6.34
CA LYS A 44 13.03 21.26 7.04
C LYS A 44 14.23 21.84 6.29
N ILE A 45 15.09 20.99 5.74
CA ILE A 45 16.29 21.42 5.00
C ILE A 45 15.91 22.11 3.68
N THR A 46 14.89 21.61 3.01
CA THR A 46 14.46 22.12 1.69
C THR A 46 13.47 23.29 1.78
N GLY A 47 12.98 23.62 2.99
CA GLY A 47 11.98 24.67 3.20
C GLY A 47 10.61 24.35 2.62
N ALA A 48 10.30 23.07 2.37
CA ALA A 48 9.04 22.66 1.77
C ALA A 48 7.87 22.79 2.74
N GLU A 49 6.78 23.41 2.33
CA GLU A 49 5.56 23.55 3.16
C GLU A 49 4.88 22.20 3.39
N SER A 50 4.81 21.35 2.35
CA SER A 50 4.28 20.01 2.42
C SER A 50 5.23 19.01 1.76
N PHE A 51 5.41 17.82 2.37
CA PHE A 51 6.19 16.77 1.76
C PHE A 51 5.48 16.16 0.54
N ASN A 52 4.16 16.08 0.57
CA ASN A 52 3.35 15.49 -0.50
C ASN A 52 3.12 16.45 -1.69
N SER A 53 3.62 17.71 -1.63
CA SER A 53 3.45 18.65 -2.71
C SER A 53 4.51 18.45 -3.80
N ASN A 54 4.06 18.06 -4.98
CA ASN A 54 4.76 18.07 -6.28
C ASN A 54 6.12 17.36 -6.35
N ARG A 55 7.23 18.10 -6.31
CA ARG A 55 8.57 17.57 -6.63
C ARG A 55 9.36 17.04 -5.43
N ASN A 56 8.93 17.29 -4.21
CA ASN A 56 9.71 16.95 -3.02
C ASN A 56 9.85 15.44 -2.78
N PRO A 57 8.80 14.62 -2.93
CA PRO A 57 8.95 13.18 -2.81
C PRO A 57 9.92 12.60 -3.83
N HIS A 58 9.84 13.01 -5.09
CA HIS A 58 10.74 12.56 -6.16
C HIS A 58 12.18 12.92 -5.85
N ARG A 59 12.47 14.17 -5.46
CA ARG A 59 13.82 14.60 -5.07
C ARG A 59 14.36 13.82 -3.89
N TYR A 60 13.53 13.54 -2.89
CA TYR A 60 13.96 12.71 -1.77
C TYR A 60 14.37 11.31 -2.24
N VAL A 61 13.55 10.69 -3.07
CA VAL A 61 13.80 9.35 -3.59
C VAL A 61 15.05 9.33 -4.47
N GLU A 62 15.25 10.32 -5.32
CA GLU A 62 16.42 10.43 -6.22
C GLU A 62 17.70 10.85 -5.46
N ASP A 63 17.63 11.91 -4.63
CA ASP A 63 18.80 12.51 -3.99
C ASP A 63 19.26 11.75 -2.74
N VAL A 64 18.32 11.28 -1.92
CA VAL A 64 18.62 10.65 -0.62
C VAL A 64 18.65 9.14 -0.73
N LEU A 65 17.65 8.52 -1.38
CA LEU A 65 17.61 7.06 -1.55
C LEU A 65 18.45 6.58 -2.74
N LYS A 66 18.98 7.52 -3.57
CA LYS A 66 19.76 7.20 -4.77
C LYS A 66 19.02 6.30 -5.75
N ALA A 67 17.70 6.40 -5.76
CA ALA A 67 16.88 5.63 -6.68
C ALA A 67 17.08 6.08 -8.13
N LYS A 68 17.04 5.14 -9.03
CA LYS A 68 17.15 5.39 -10.47
C LYS A 68 15.76 5.62 -11.05
N ARG A 69 15.55 6.78 -11.70
CA ARG A 69 14.33 7.03 -12.44
C ARG A 69 14.24 6.10 -13.66
N ILE A 70 13.09 5.46 -13.82
CA ILE A 70 12.79 4.56 -14.94
C ILE A 70 11.80 5.25 -15.87
N GLU A 71 12.02 5.13 -17.16
CA GLU A 71 11.10 5.59 -18.18
C GLU A 71 9.85 4.70 -18.18
N VAL A 72 8.68 5.34 -18.17
CA VAL A 72 7.38 4.67 -18.20
C VAL A 72 6.67 5.07 -19.50
N PHE A 73 6.22 4.09 -20.26
CA PHE A 73 5.44 4.37 -21.47
C PHE A 73 4.11 5.04 -21.13
N PRO A 74 3.64 6.00 -21.96
CA PRO A 74 2.37 6.67 -21.71
C PRO A 74 1.21 5.67 -21.56
N LYS A 75 0.37 5.91 -20.54
CA LYS A 75 -0.82 5.10 -20.20
C LYS A 75 -0.54 3.73 -19.58
N THR A 76 0.71 3.33 -19.34
CA THR A 76 1.03 2.09 -18.61
C THR A 76 0.34 2.07 -17.26
N THR A 77 -0.41 1.04 -16.98
CA THR A 77 -1.03 0.82 -15.68
C THR A 77 -0.03 0.22 -14.68
N VAL A 78 -0.35 0.29 -13.38
CA VAL A 78 0.49 -0.32 -12.34
C VAL A 78 0.62 -1.82 -12.55
N GLU A 79 -0.46 -2.51 -12.93
CA GLU A 79 -0.44 -3.95 -13.21
C GLU A 79 0.48 -4.27 -14.38
N GLU A 80 0.34 -3.57 -15.51
CA GLU A 80 1.22 -3.72 -16.68
C GLU A 80 2.68 -3.41 -16.34
N PHE A 81 2.93 -2.36 -15.54
CA PHE A 81 4.29 -2.04 -15.09
C PHE A 81 4.88 -3.19 -14.27
N CYS A 82 4.13 -3.75 -13.32
CA CYS A 82 4.58 -4.86 -12.49
C CYS A 82 4.85 -6.13 -13.32
N GLU A 83 4.03 -6.42 -14.33
CA GLU A 83 4.25 -7.55 -15.25
C GLU A 83 5.52 -7.38 -16.08
N GLN A 84 5.80 -6.15 -16.56
CA GLN A 84 7.01 -5.83 -17.32
C GLN A 84 8.27 -5.82 -16.45
N HIS A 85 8.12 -5.64 -15.14
CA HIS A 85 9.21 -5.54 -14.16
C HIS A 85 9.09 -6.62 -13.07
N PRO A 86 9.21 -7.92 -13.42
CA PRO A 86 8.98 -9.03 -12.49
C PRO A 86 10.10 -9.21 -11.45
N ARG A 87 11.11 -8.37 -11.50
CA ARG A 87 12.27 -8.36 -10.58
C ARG A 87 12.55 -6.94 -10.13
N SER A 88 13.26 -6.81 -8.99
CA SER A 88 13.62 -5.51 -8.42
C SER A 88 12.47 -4.81 -7.68
N ARG A 89 12.72 -3.61 -7.21
CA ARG A 89 11.83 -2.84 -6.33
C ARG A 89 11.65 -1.45 -6.88
N TYR A 90 10.40 -1.05 -6.99
CA TYR A 90 10.06 0.25 -7.56
C TYR A 90 9.11 1.00 -6.64
N ILE A 91 9.30 2.30 -6.55
CA ILE A 91 8.31 3.25 -6.04
C ILE A 91 7.60 3.83 -7.25
N LEU A 92 6.28 3.73 -7.28
CA LEU A 92 5.42 4.17 -8.37
C LEU A 92 4.62 5.39 -7.93
N ASP A 93 4.67 6.45 -8.73
CA ASP A 93 3.83 7.63 -8.58
C ASP A 93 2.69 7.58 -9.60
N MET A 94 1.49 7.83 -9.10
CA MET A 94 0.23 7.94 -9.83
C MET A 94 -0.45 9.25 -9.47
N ASP A 95 -1.52 9.60 -10.14
CA ASP A 95 -2.34 10.75 -9.76
C ASP A 95 -2.82 10.60 -8.31
N GLU A 96 -2.38 11.51 -7.45
CA GLU A 96 -2.74 11.61 -6.02
C GLU A 96 -2.39 10.38 -5.16
N HIS A 97 -1.58 9.43 -5.67
CA HIS A 97 -1.22 8.22 -4.93
C HIS A 97 0.18 7.70 -5.26
N TRP A 98 0.84 7.11 -4.26
CA TRP A 98 2.11 6.41 -4.38
C TRP A 98 1.99 4.98 -3.88
N SER A 99 2.59 4.05 -4.62
CA SER A 99 2.60 2.63 -4.30
C SER A 99 3.99 2.02 -4.50
N ALA A 100 4.16 0.74 -4.19
CA ALA A 100 5.37 -0.01 -4.45
C ALA A 100 5.09 -1.25 -5.30
N CYS A 101 5.96 -1.48 -6.29
CA CYS A 101 6.05 -2.74 -7.02
C CYS A 101 7.33 -3.46 -6.56
N ILE A 102 7.20 -4.69 -6.06
CA ILE A 102 8.31 -5.50 -5.56
C ILE A 102 8.20 -6.88 -6.20
N ASP A 103 9.20 -7.25 -6.98
CA ASP A 103 9.24 -8.52 -7.70
C ASP A 103 7.94 -8.83 -8.46
N GLY A 104 7.43 -7.82 -9.20
CA GLY A 104 6.21 -7.92 -10.00
C GLY A 104 4.90 -7.92 -9.19
N CYS A 105 4.96 -7.64 -7.88
CA CYS A 105 3.78 -7.56 -7.02
C CYS A 105 3.56 -6.14 -6.52
N ILE A 106 2.30 -5.69 -6.52
CA ILE A 106 1.86 -4.43 -5.90
C ILE A 106 1.81 -4.63 -4.38
N TYR A 107 2.45 -3.75 -3.61
CA TYR A 107 2.37 -3.69 -2.15
C TYR A 107 1.72 -2.38 -1.72
N ASP A 108 0.45 -2.45 -1.30
CA ASP A 108 -0.33 -1.27 -0.93
C ASP A 108 -1.46 -1.63 0.04
N THR A 109 -2.21 -0.63 0.51
CA THR A 109 -3.41 -0.80 1.34
C THR A 109 -4.68 -1.08 0.50
N TRP A 110 -4.61 -0.93 -0.80
CA TRP A 110 -5.67 -1.25 -1.77
C TRP A 110 -5.07 -1.62 -3.13
N ASP A 111 -5.84 -2.32 -3.96
CA ASP A 111 -5.40 -2.71 -5.29
C ASP A 111 -5.49 -1.53 -6.26
N CYS A 112 -4.35 -0.92 -6.54
CA CYS A 112 -4.21 0.19 -7.48
C CYS A 112 -3.79 -0.26 -8.90
N GLY A 113 -3.91 -1.53 -9.23
CA GLY A 113 -3.44 -2.12 -10.50
C GLY A 113 -3.92 -1.41 -11.76
N ASN A 114 -5.14 -0.90 -11.74
CA ASN A 114 -5.76 -0.17 -12.86
C ASN A 114 -5.37 1.31 -12.99
N LYS A 115 -4.58 1.85 -12.04
CA LYS A 115 -4.11 3.24 -12.08
C LYS A 115 -2.94 3.39 -13.04
N LYS A 116 -2.80 4.57 -13.65
CA LYS A 116 -1.69 4.89 -14.56
C LYS A 116 -0.47 5.30 -13.76
N VAL A 117 0.69 4.81 -14.16
CA VAL A 117 1.98 5.20 -13.60
C VAL A 117 2.46 6.47 -14.30
N ASN A 118 2.70 7.53 -13.53
CA ASN A 118 3.31 8.77 -14.02
C ASN A 118 4.83 8.71 -13.95
N PHE A 119 5.36 8.19 -12.84
CA PHE A 119 6.80 8.05 -12.61
C PHE A 119 7.10 6.75 -11.86
N ALA A 120 8.26 6.16 -12.18
CA ALA A 120 8.78 5.00 -11.48
C ALA A 120 10.23 5.24 -11.07
N HIS A 121 10.58 4.80 -9.85
CA HIS A 121 11.93 4.89 -9.30
C HIS A 121 12.37 3.52 -8.82
N GLU A 122 13.43 2.99 -9.41
CA GLU A 122 14.04 1.74 -9.00
C GLU A 122 14.90 1.94 -7.75
N ILE A 123 14.69 1.11 -6.74
CA ILE A 123 15.45 1.09 -5.49
C ILE A 123 16.50 -0.01 -5.59
N THR A 124 17.77 0.37 -5.54
CA THR A 124 18.92 -0.55 -5.70
C THR A 124 19.70 -0.79 -4.41
N THR A 125 19.27 -0.17 -3.29
CA THR A 125 19.97 -0.32 -2.01
C THR A 125 19.82 -1.74 -1.43
N GLU A 126 20.93 -2.34 -0.98
CA GLU A 126 21.01 -3.67 -0.37
C GLU A 126 21.56 -3.58 1.08
N PRO A 127 21.27 -4.54 1.95
CA PRO A 127 20.41 -5.71 1.76
C PRO A 127 18.93 -5.39 1.91
N TYR A 128 18.07 -6.17 1.28
CA TYR A 128 16.63 -6.03 1.36
C TYR A 128 15.93 -7.38 1.48
N ALA A 129 14.95 -7.45 2.37
CA ALA A 129 13.99 -8.53 2.42
C ALA A 129 12.58 -8.00 2.07
N PRO A 130 11.81 -8.70 1.24
CA PRO A 130 10.42 -8.32 0.98
C PRO A 130 9.63 -8.16 2.28
N PRO A 131 8.66 -7.24 2.36
CA PRO A 131 7.85 -7.06 3.55
C PRO A 131 7.18 -8.35 3.98
N ASP A 132 7.33 -8.70 5.26
CA ASP A 132 6.64 -9.84 5.85
C ASP A 132 5.19 -9.46 6.19
N ILE A 133 4.30 -9.69 5.24
CA ILE A 133 2.87 -9.39 5.40
C ILE A 133 2.18 -10.28 6.45
N SER A 134 2.81 -11.39 6.88
CA SER A 134 2.25 -12.24 7.94
C SER A 134 2.27 -11.57 9.30
N LYS A 135 3.15 -10.57 9.49
CA LYS A 135 3.29 -9.77 10.70
C LYS A 135 2.47 -8.48 10.70
N GLN A 136 1.58 -8.30 9.72
CA GLN A 136 0.72 -7.11 9.68
C GLN A 136 -0.14 -7.01 10.93
N VAL A 137 -0.09 -5.84 11.56
CA VAL A 137 -0.95 -5.52 12.70
C VAL A 137 -2.19 -4.82 12.19
N PHE A 138 -3.33 -5.47 12.35
CA PHE A 138 -4.64 -4.90 12.03
C PHE A 138 -5.27 -4.33 13.31
N LYS A 139 -5.71 -3.06 13.27
CA LYS A 139 -6.37 -2.41 14.42
C LYS A 139 -7.53 -1.54 13.92
N TYR A 140 -8.64 -1.60 14.65
CA TYR A 140 -9.86 -0.85 14.30
C TYR A 140 -10.24 -0.97 12.83
N CYS A 141 -10.12 -2.17 12.29
CA CYS A 141 -10.48 -2.45 10.91
C CYS A 141 -11.20 -3.79 10.79
N CYS A 142 -11.88 -4.00 9.70
CA CYS A 142 -12.34 -5.33 9.30
C CYS A 142 -11.65 -5.75 8.01
N THR A 143 -11.33 -7.03 7.94
CA THR A 143 -10.78 -7.63 6.73
C THR A 143 -11.77 -8.65 6.17
N SER A 144 -11.87 -8.77 4.84
CA SER A 144 -12.53 -9.89 4.21
C SER A 144 -11.55 -10.76 3.44
N LYS A 145 -11.84 -12.04 3.39
CA LYS A 145 -11.16 -13.00 2.51
C LYS A 145 -12.15 -14.05 2.04
N ARG A 146 -12.30 -14.19 0.74
CA ARG A 146 -13.13 -15.26 0.16
C ARG A 146 -12.51 -16.62 0.49
N ILE A 147 -13.31 -17.53 1.04
CA ILE A 147 -12.90 -18.90 1.36
C ILE A 147 -13.34 -19.85 0.24
N SER A 148 -14.54 -19.58 -0.32
CA SER A 148 -15.12 -20.33 -1.43
C SER A 148 -16.02 -19.42 -2.27
N ASN A 149 -16.63 -19.95 -3.31
CA ASN A 149 -17.59 -19.18 -4.11
C ASN A 149 -18.82 -18.72 -3.32
N THR A 150 -19.14 -19.38 -2.21
CA THR A 150 -20.33 -19.12 -1.40
C THR A 150 -20.04 -18.57 -0.02
N GLU A 151 -18.77 -18.58 0.43
CA GLU A 151 -18.41 -18.21 1.79
C GLU A 151 -17.25 -17.24 1.83
N THR A 152 -17.41 -16.18 2.60
CA THR A 152 -16.37 -15.16 2.90
C THR A 152 -16.13 -15.11 4.40
N ARG A 153 -14.84 -15.09 4.78
CA ARG A 153 -14.40 -14.87 6.14
C ARG A 153 -14.20 -13.38 6.38
N ILE A 154 -14.80 -12.88 7.45
CA ILE A 154 -14.58 -11.51 7.93
C ILE A 154 -13.93 -11.57 9.30
N ARG A 155 -12.87 -10.78 9.51
CA ARG A 155 -12.24 -10.53 10.80
C ARG A 155 -12.41 -9.08 11.17
N ILE A 156 -12.81 -8.82 12.40
CA ILE A 156 -13.02 -7.49 12.97
C ILE A 156 -11.98 -7.32 14.07
N TYR A 157 -11.08 -6.38 13.90
CA TYR A 157 -9.94 -6.16 14.80
C TYR A 157 -10.20 -5.00 15.75
N ASP A 158 -9.89 -5.18 17.02
CA ASP A 158 -9.93 -4.13 18.04
C ASP A 158 -8.66 -3.25 18.03
N GLY A 159 -8.58 -2.30 18.98
CA GLY A 159 -7.41 -1.41 19.14
C GLY A 159 -6.11 -2.10 19.57
N ASN A 160 -6.19 -3.35 20.05
CA ASN A 160 -5.04 -4.14 20.49
C ASN A 160 -4.58 -5.15 19.43
N GLY A 161 -5.34 -5.28 18.33
CA GLY A 161 -5.07 -6.25 17.28
C GLY A 161 -5.68 -7.64 17.54
N ALA A 162 -6.47 -7.82 18.60
CA ALA A 162 -7.31 -8.99 18.77
C ALA A 162 -8.51 -8.92 17.82
N PHE A 163 -9.03 -10.06 17.39
CA PHE A 163 -10.11 -10.08 16.40
C PHE A 163 -11.20 -11.08 16.74
N VAL A 164 -12.40 -10.77 16.23
CA VAL A 164 -13.53 -11.70 16.15
C VAL A 164 -13.68 -12.15 14.70
N GLU A 165 -13.78 -13.45 14.47
CA GLU A 165 -13.97 -14.01 13.15
C GLU A 165 -15.45 -14.37 12.90
N ARG A 166 -15.93 -14.07 11.69
CA ARG A 166 -17.24 -14.46 11.18
C ARG A 166 -17.07 -15.08 9.79
N LYS A 167 -17.82 -16.12 9.54
CA LYS A 167 -18.01 -16.68 8.19
C LYS A 167 -19.41 -16.32 7.75
N ILE A 168 -19.53 -15.69 6.61
CA ILE A 168 -20.84 -15.24 6.07
C ILE A 168 -20.97 -15.66 4.61
N PRO A 169 -22.20 -15.78 4.08
CA PRO A 169 -22.40 -15.93 2.66
C PRO A 169 -21.73 -14.81 1.87
N THR A 170 -21.06 -15.15 0.77
CA THR A 170 -20.30 -14.17 -0.04
C THR A 170 -21.20 -13.03 -0.53
N GLU A 171 -22.43 -13.31 -0.89
CA GLU A 171 -23.44 -12.33 -1.33
C GLU A 171 -23.79 -11.27 -0.26
N LEU A 172 -23.64 -11.59 1.03
CA LEU A 172 -23.91 -10.66 2.13
C LEU A 172 -22.70 -9.83 2.55
N THR A 173 -21.50 -10.10 2.00
CA THR A 173 -20.25 -9.45 2.40
C THR A 173 -20.33 -7.92 2.29
N LYS A 174 -20.81 -7.42 1.16
CA LYS A 174 -20.90 -5.97 0.90
C LYS A 174 -21.77 -5.26 1.93
N GLY A 175 -22.95 -5.78 2.24
CA GLY A 175 -23.85 -5.20 3.23
C GLY A 175 -23.27 -5.24 4.65
N TYR A 176 -22.63 -6.35 5.01
CA TYR A 176 -21.99 -6.51 6.32
C TYR A 176 -20.83 -5.54 6.52
N VAL A 177 -19.98 -5.38 5.49
CA VAL A 177 -18.85 -4.44 5.49
C VAL A 177 -19.34 -3.00 5.61
N LEU A 178 -20.39 -2.60 4.88
CA LEU A 178 -20.96 -1.26 4.99
C LEU A 178 -21.45 -0.96 6.43
N CYS A 179 -22.07 -1.91 7.10
CA CYS A 179 -22.48 -1.75 8.51
C CYS A 179 -21.26 -1.51 9.43
N LEU A 180 -20.15 -2.23 9.21
CA LEU A 180 -18.93 -2.03 10.00
C LEU A 180 -18.28 -0.67 9.71
N GLN A 181 -18.27 -0.23 8.46
CA GLN A 181 -17.74 1.10 8.07
C GLN A 181 -18.57 2.23 8.70
N HIS A 182 -19.89 2.10 8.79
CA HIS A 182 -20.73 3.04 9.53
C HIS A 182 -20.44 3.07 11.05
N SER A 183 -19.81 2.02 11.58
CA SER A 183 -19.34 1.93 12.96
C SER A 183 -17.87 2.35 13.12
N ASN A 184 -17.31 3.13 12.18
CA ASN A 184 -15.94 3.65 12.16
C ASN A 184 -14.84 2.57 12.04
N TYR A 185 -15.12 1.41 11.49
CA TYR A 185 -14.11 0.43 11.13
C TYR A 185 -13.61 0.69 9.70
N SER A 186 -12.29 0.71 9.52
CA SER A 186 -11.70 0.66 8.17
C SER A 186 -11.94 -0.71 7.54
N TYR A 187 -12.12 -0.76 6.23
CA TYR A 187 -12.29 -2.02 5.51
C TYR A 187 -11.08 -2.33 4.64
N ILE A 188 -10.67 -3.59 4.63
CA ILE A 188 -9.54 -4.12 3.88
C ILE A 188 -9.97 -5.41 3.20
N ASP A 189 -9.99 -5.41 1.88
CA ASP A 189 -10.20 -6.61 1.09
C ASP A 189 -8.86 -7.33 0.86
N LEU A 190 -8.71 -8.53 1.44
CA LEU A 190 -7.49 -9.32 1.31
C LEU A 190 -7.40 -10.11 -0.01
N ASP A 191 -8.46 -10.15 -0.78
CA ASP A 191 -8.49 -10.79 -2.09
C ASP A 191 -8.18 -9.79 -3.23
N GLY A 192 -7.99 -8.49 -2.89
CA GLY A 192 -7.59 -7.45 -3.83
C GLY A 192 -8.67 -7.05 -4.82
N GLY A 193 -9.93 -7.08 -4.39
CA GLY A 193 -11.04 -6.51 -5.17
C GLY A 193 -11.27 -7.14 -6.54
N LYS A 194 -10.84 -8.38 -6.77
CA LYS A 194 -11.24 -9.11 -7.98
C LYS A 194 -12.75 -9.33 -7.96
N GLU A 195 -13.49 -8.35 -8.51
CA GLU A 195 -14.84 -8.61 -8.97
C GLU A 195 -14.74 -9.70 -10.02
N ASN A 196 -15.24 -10.90 -9.71
CA ASN A 196 -15.46 -11.89 -10.73
C ASN A 196 -16.53 -11.32 -11.66
N GLU A 197 -16.12 -10.86 -12.82
CA GLU A 197 -17.00 -10.84 -13.99
C GLU A 197 -17.38 -12.30 -14.27
N GLY A 198 -18.57 -12.67 -13.83
CA GLY A 198 -19.23 -13.90 -14.15
C GLY A 198 -20.33 -13.67 -15.18
#